data_9cede7103e1fa19cf71ff1de15aa65fd
#
_entry.id   9cede7103e1fa19cf71ff1de15aa65fd
#
_cell.length_a   1.000
_cell.length_b   1.000
_cell.length_c   1.000
_cell.angle_alpha   90.00
_cell.angle_beta   90.00
_cell.angle_gamma   90.00
#
_symmetry.space_group_name_H-M   'P 1'
#
loop_
_entity.id
_entity.type
_entity.pdbx_description
1 polymer ?
#
loop_
_entity_poly.entity_id
_entity_poly.type
_entity_poly.pdbx_seq_one_letter_code
_entity_poly.pdbx_strand_id
1 'polypeptide(L)' 'WQLASFSNADNAKKFIERHQNNFSEKLFVLNPSESLYKVCVGKFKDREKANQAKTNFKEEYQSAFIYNLP' A
#
# COMPACT_ATOMS: atom_id res chain seq x y z
N TRP A 1 3.64 3.57 -1.28
CA TRP A 1 4.15 2.49 -0.44
C TRP A 1 3.33 1.22 -0.65
N GLN A 2 4.02 0.10 -0.80
CA GLN A 2 3.37 -1.20 -0.85
C GLN A 2 3.27 -1.76 0.56
N LEU A 3 2.04 -2.07 0.98
CA LEU A 3 1.77 -2.57 2.33
C LEU A 3 1.71 -4.10 2.37
N ALA A 4 1.16 -4.72 1.32
CA ALA A 4 0.97 -6.17 1.29
C ALA A 4 0.76 -6.64 -0.13
N SER A 5 0.89 -7.95 -0.35
CA SER A 5 0.56 -8.56 -1.64
C SER A 5 -0.21 -9.86 -1.41
N PHE A 6 -1.11 -10.16 -2.32
CA PHE A 6 -2.01 -11.30 -2.22
C PHE A 6 -2.15 -12.00 -3.56
N SER A 7 -2.51 -13.28 -3.51
CA SER A 7 -2.72 -14.08 -4.73
C SER A 7 -4.15 -13.99 -5.25
N ASN A 8 -5.08 -13.39 -4.50
CA ASN A 8 -6.45 -13.19 -4.99
C ASN A 8 -7.00 -11.84 -4.56
N ALA A 9 -8.00 -11.36 -5.34
CA ALA A 9 -8.56 -10.04 -5.15
C ALA A 9 -9.32 -9.90 -3.83
N ASP A 10 -10.01 -10.95 -3.39
CA ASP A 10 -10.81 -10.89 -2.17
C ASP A 10 -9.96 -10.64 -0.94
N ASN A 11 -8.79 -11.25 -0.85
CA ASN A 11 -7.89 -11.04 0.28
C ASN A 11 -7.34 -9.61 0.29
N ALA A 12 -7.03 -9.06 -0.89
CA ALA A 12 -6.59 -7.67 -1.00
C ALA A 12 -7.68 -6.72 -0.53
N LYS A 13 -8.92 -6.97 -0.95
CA LYS A 13 -10.07 -6.15 -0.56
C LYS A 13 -10.30 -6.19 0.95
N LYS A 14 -10.22 -7.38 1.54
CA LYS A 14 -10.38 -7.53 2.99
C LYS A 14 -9.30 -6.80 3.76
N PHE A 15 -8.08 -6.82 3.25
CA PHE A 15 -6.99 -6.06 3.84
C PHE A 15 -7.32 -4.56 3.86
N ILE A 16 -7.79 -4.04 2.74
CA ILE A 16 -8.15 -2.62 2.65
C ILE A 16 -9.26 -2.28 3.65
N GLU A 17 -10.32 -3.08 3.72
CA GLU A 17 -11.42 -2.85 4.65
C GLU A 17 -10.95 -2.82 6.10
N ARG A 18 -9.99 -3.68 6.44
CA ARG A 18 -9.46 -3.78 7.80
C ARG A 18 -8.53 -2.63 8.16
N HIS A 19 -7.74 -2.16 7.21
CA HIS A 19 -6.62 -1.24 7.49
C HIS A 19 -6.85 0.20 7.01
N GLN A 20 -7.88 0.48 6.23
CA GLN A 20 -8.07 1.81 5.64
C GLN A 20 -8.12 2.91 6.70
N ASN A 21 -8.72 2.65 7.85
CA ASN A 21 -8.87 3.66 8.90
C ASN A 21 -7.54 4.06 9.55
N ASN A 22 -6.48 3.30 9.32
CA ASN A 22 -5.15 3.61 9.84
C ASN A 22 -4.38 4.58 8.95
N PHE A 23 -4.96 4.98 7.81
CA PHE A 23 -4.30 5.88 6.86
C PHE A 23 -5.23 7.02 6.51
N SER A 24 -4.65 8.21 6.36
CA SER A 24 -5.41 9.39 5.89
C SER A 24 -5.61 9.33 4.38
N GLU A 25 -4.78 8.59 3.67
CA GLU A 25 -4.89 8.44 2.22
C GLU A 25 -5.58 7.13 1.87
N LYS A 26 -6.25 7.12 0.71
CA LYS A 26 -6.99 5.96 0.27
C LYS A 26 -6.06 4.83 -0.17
N LEU A 27 -6.28 3.64 0.37
CA LEU A 27 -5.57 2.45 -0.08
C LEU A 27 -6.11 2.02 -1.45
N PHE A 28 -5.23 1.44 -2.27
CA PHE A 28 -5.63 0.97 -3.59
C PHE A 28 -4.90 -0.32 -3.94
N VAL A 29 -5.42 -1.03 -4.94
CA VAL A 29 -4.85 -2.31 -5.38
C VAL A 29 -4.23 -2.12 -6.77
N LEU A 30 -3.02 -2.64 -6.92
CA LEU A 30 -2.37 -2.80 -8.22
C LEU A 30 -2.38 -4.27 -8.58
N ASN A 31 -2.74 -4.59 -9.82
CA ASN A 31 -2.79 -5.96 -10.30
C ASN A 31 -1.86 -6.11 -11.51
N PRO A 32 -0.53 -6.25 -11.28
CA PRO A 32 0.43 -6.34 -12.36
C PRO A 32 0.40 -7.67 -13.12
N SER A 33 -0.19 -8.70 -12.53
CA SER A 33 -0.39 -9.99 -13.19
C SER A 33 -1.63 -10.67 -12.62
N GLU A 34 -2.12 -11.72 -13.28
CA GLU A 34 -3.38 -12.37 -12.94
C GLU A 34 -3.45 -12.86 -11.49
N SER A 35 -2.33 -13.28 -10.93
CA SER A 35 -2.31 -13.86 -9.58
C SER A 35 -1.57 -12.99 -8.57
N LEU A 36 -1.43 -11.69 -8.86
CA LEU A 36 -0.70 -10.81 -7.97
C LEU A 36 -1.48 -9.50 -7.75
N TYR A 37 -1.87 -9.28 -6.50
CA TYR A 37 -2.61 -8.09 -6.09
C TYR A 37 -1.82 -7.38 -5.00
N LYS A 38 -1.35 -6.18 -5.29
CA LYS A 38 -0.54 -5.38 -4.36
C LYS A 38 -1.39 -4.27 -3.77
N VAL A 39 -1.44 -4.22 -2.43
CA VAL A 39 -2.14 -3.14 -1.73
C VAL A 39 -1.14 -2.03 -1.43
N CYS A 40 -1.45 -0.83 -1.90
CA CYS A 40 -0.56 0.32 -1.81
C CYS A 40 -1.28 1.51 -1.19
N VAL A 41 -0.49 2.46 -0.68
CA VAL A 41 -1.00 3.72 -0.15
C VAL A 41 -0.15 4.87 -0.67
N GLY A 42 -0.83 5.94 -1.09
CA GLY A 42 -0.18 7.17 -1.53
C GLY A 42 0.46 7.06 -2.90
N LYS A 43 0.34 8.15 -3.66
CA LYS A 43 1.04 8.30 -4.94
C LYS A 43 1.93 9.52 -4.80
N PHE A 44 3.23 9.30 -4.72
CA PHE A 44 4.18 10.38 -4.48
C PHE A 44 5.05 10.60 -5.70
N LYS A 45 5.27 11.87 -6.04
CA LYS A 45 6.08 12.24 -7.20
C LYS A 45 7.57 12.06 -6.94
N ASP A 46 7.98 12.17 -5.67
CA ASP A 46 9.39 12.02 -5.32
C ASP A 46 9.55 11.19 -4.06
N ARG A 47 10.76 10.65 -3.92
CA ARG A 47 11.08 9.74 -2.81
C ARG A 47 11.06 10.45 -1.45
N GLU A 48 11.42 11.72 -1.42
CA GLU A 48 11.46 12.47 -0.17
C GLU A 48 10.05 12.58 0.44
N LYS A 49 9.05 12.93 -0.38
CA LYS A 49 7.68 12.99 0.09
C LYS A 49 7.14 11.63 0.51
N ALA A 50 7.53 10.58 -0.22
CA ALA A 50 7.15 9.22 0.15
C ALA A 50 7.74 8.84 1.53
N ASN A 51 9.00 9.17 1.77
CA ASN A 51 9.64 8.88 3.05
C ASN A 51 9.00 9.65 4.20
N GLN A 52 8.63 10.92 3.97
CA GLN A 52 7.94 11.70 4.98
C GLN A 52 6.59 11.08 5.35
N ALA A 53 5.86 10.56 4.37
CA ALA A 53 4.58 9.92 4.63
C ALA A 53 4.76 8.69 5.53
N LYS A 54 5.84 7.94 5.34
CA LYS A 54 6.09 6.74 6.13
C LYS A 54 6.30 7.03 7.62
N THR A 55 6.82 8.20 7.95
CA THR A 55 7.02 8.55 9.36
C THR A 55 5.72 8.61 10.14
N ASN A 56 4.58 8.78 9.45
CA ASN A 56 3.26 8.80 10.06
C ASN A 56 2.60 7.43 10.11
N PHE A 57 3.24 6.39 9.55
CA PHE A 57 2.68 5.04 9.58
C PHE A 57 2.79 4.43 10.97
N LYS A 58 1.78 3.67 11.34
CA LYS A 58 1.82 2.90 12.57
C LYS A 58 2.93 1.86 12.50
N GLU A 59 3.40 1.41 13.66
CA GLU A 59 4.51 0.47 13.75
C GLU A 59 4.31 -0.78 12.90
N GLU A 60 3.07 -1.29 12.84
CA GLU A 60 2.77 -2.50 12.07
C GLU A 60 3.02 -2.34 10.56
N TYR A 61 3.16 -1.09 10.07
CA TYR A 61 3.38 -0.81 8.66
C TYR A 61 4.80 -0.35 8.34
N GLN A 62 5.71 -0.39 9.31
CA GLN A 62 7.07 0.10 9.09
C GLN A 62 7.89 -0.79 8.15
N SER A 63 7.42 -2.01 7.89
CA SER A 63 8.05 -2.89 6.90
C SER A 63 7.64 -2.58 5.46
N ALA A 64 6.73 -1.61 5.25
CA ALA A 64 6.33 -1.21 3.90
C ALA A 64 7.52 -0.67 3.11
N PHE A 65 7.50 -0.87 1.79
CA PHE A 65 8.57 -0.41 0.92
C PHE A 65 7.99 0.35 -0.27
N ILE A 66 8.84 1.18 -0.90
CA ILE A 66 8.44 1.97 -2.05
C ILE A 66 8.27 1.05 -3.25
N TYR A 67 7.12 1.14 -3.90
CA TYR A 67 6.85 0.46 -5.17
C TYR A 67 6.81 1.49 -6.27
N ASN A 68 7.72 1.38 -7.23
CA ASN A 68 7.79 2.32 -8.35
C ASN A 68 6.79 1.91 -9.41
N LEU A 69 5.86 2.82 -9.72
CA LEU A 69 4.91 2.60 -10.81
C LEU A 69 5.60 2.80 -12.15
N PRO A 70 5.28 1.97 -13.14
CA PRO A 70 5.81 2.16 -14.49
C PRO A 70 5.29 3.44 -15.14
#